data_4c421708352eefaf938636a9ffab3fbb
#
_entry.id   4c421708352eefaf938636a9ffab3fbb
#
_cell.length_a   1.000
_cell.length_b   1.000
_cell.length_c   1.000
_cell.angle_alpha   90.00
_cell.angle_beta   90.00
_cell.angle_gamma   90.00
#
_symmetry.space_group_name_H-M   'P 1'
#
loop_
_entity.id
_entity.type
_entity.pdbx_description
1 polymer ?
#
loop_
_entity_poly.entity_id
_entity_poly.type
_entity_poly.pdbx_seq_one_letter_code
_entity_poly.pdbx_strand_id
1 'polypeptide(L)'
;MSRRREIPKRKIIPDPIYHDKLVTKFTNSLMLDGKKSTAEGILYGSFEIIKDRFKEDPLEVFRKALDNVKPKLEVKSRRVGGATYQVPVEVRPERRVALGMRWLVQFSRARGEKTMRERLAAEFVDAAALRGGAVKKKDDTHRMADANKAFAHYRW
;
A
#
# COMPACT_ATOMS: atom_id res chain seq x y z
N MET A 1 -8.99 -19.09 -19.31
CA MET A 1 -7.92 -19.26 -18.28
C MET A 1 -7.76 -20.74 -17.98
N SER A 2 -6.51 -21.25 -17.96
CA SER A 2 -6.25 -22.66 -17.64
C SER A 2 -6.46 -22.90 -16.15
N ARG A 3 -7.39 -23.77 -15.79
CA ARG A 3 -7.65 -24.20 -14.40
C ARG A 3 -6.76 -25.37 -13.96
N ARG A 4 -6.01 -25.96 -14.91
CA ARG A 4 -5.24 -27.20 -14.69
C ARG A 4 -3.75 -26.99 -14.40
N ARG A 5 -3.25 -25.75 -14.51
CA ARG A 5 -1.83 -25.45 -14.37
C ARG A 5 -1.60 -24.29 -13.41
N GLU A 6 -0.68 -24.47 -12.47
CA GLU A 6 -0.20 -23.40 -11.61
C GLU A 6 0.53 -22.35 -12.45
N ILE A 7 0.16 -21.08 -12.28
CA ILE A 7 0.78 -19.96 -13.00
C ILE A 7 2.07 -19.59 -12.27
N PRO A 8 3.25 -19.68 -12.91
CA PRO A 8 4.50 -19.32 -12.26
C PRO A 8 4.54 -17.84 -11.92
N LYS A 9 4.85 -17.53 -10.67
CA LYS A 9 5.03 -16.14 -10.20
C LYS A 9 6.34 -15.59 -10.78
N ARG A 10 6.27 -14.41 -11.43
CA ARG A 10 7.47 -13.71 -11.93
C ARG A 10 8.37 -13.33 -10.76
N LYS A 11 9.68 -13.60 -10.90
CA LYS A 11 10.69 -13.15 -9.92
C LYS A 11 10.86 -11.63 -10.04
N ILE A 12 10.84 -10.94 -8.90
CA ILE A 12 11.05 -9.50 -8.84
C ILE A 12 12.54 -9.26 -8.61
N ILE A 13 13.15 -8.49 -9.51
CA ILE A 13 14.54 -8.06 -9.42
C ILE A 13 14.59 -6.91 -8.41
N PRO A 14 15.58 -6.88 -7.49
CA PRO A 14 15.77 -5.74 -6.58
C PRO A 14 16.05 -4.44 -7.34
N ASP A 15 15.74 -3.32 -6.72
CA ASP A 15 16.03 -1.99 -7.25
C ASP A 15 17.55 -1.79 -7.44
N PRO A 16 18.01 -1.17 -8.54
CA PRO A 16 19.45 -1.02 -8.80
C PRO A 16 20.15 -0.07 -7.82
N ILE A 17 19.45 0.91 -7.25
CA ILE A 17 20.03 1.93 -6.34
C ILE A 17 19.93 1.49 -4.89
N TYR A 18 18.75 1.06 -4.46
CA TYR A 18 18.47 0.72 -3.05
C TYR A 18 18.57 -0.78 -2.76
N HIS A 19 18.77 -1.64 -3.75
CA HIS A 19 18.86 -3.10 -3.64
C HIS A 19 17.68 -3.76 -2.89
N ASP A 20 16.52 -3.08 -2.84
CA ASP A 20 15.32 -3.53 -2.14
C ASP A 20 14.20 -3.93 -3.10
N LYS A 21 13.64 -5.12 -2.88
CA LYS A 21 12.51 -5.65 -3.66
C LYS A 21 11.20 -4.88 -3.39
N LEU A 22 11.04 -4.25 -2.21
CA LEU A 22 9.86 -3.46 -1.89
C LEU A 22 9.83 -2.18 -2.71
N VAL A 23 10.99 -1.55 -2.93
CA VAL A 23 11.15 -0.36 -3.78
C VAL A 23 10.70 -0.68 -5.20
N THR A 24 11.19 -1.78 -5.79
CA THR A 24 10.75 -2.24 -7.13
C THR A 24 9.25 -2.52 -7.19
N LYS A 25 8.68 -3.18 -6.17
CA LYS A 25 7.23 -3.42 -6.10
C LYS A 25 6.44 -2.12 -6.03
N PHE A 26 6.93 -1.15 -5.28
CA PHE A 26 6.29 0.15 -5.15
C PHE A 26 6.32 0.93 -6.48
N THR A 27 7.47 0.95 -7.16
CA THR A 27 7.61 1.53 -8.51
C THR A 27 6.60 0.92 -9.48
N ASN A 28 6.45 -0.40 -9.47
CA ASN A 28 5.47 -1.08 -10.31
C ASN A 28 4.02 -0.72 -9.97
N SER A 29 3.72 -0.41 -8.70
CA SER A 29 2.39 0.06 -8.26
C SER A 29 2.14 1.53 -8.59
N LEU A 30 3.19 2.34 -8.64
CA LEU A 30 3.15 3.75 -8.97
C LEU A 30 3.02 3.97 -10.48
N MET A 31 3.59 3.07 -11.28
CA MET A 31 3.65 3.14 -12.75
C MET A 31 2.26 3.24 -13.38
N LEU A 32 2.14 4.12 -14.38
CA LEU A 32 1.00 4.24 -15.29
C LEU A 32 1.46 4.02 -16.72
N ASP A 33 0.61 3.42 -17.55
CA ASP A 33 0.81 3.22 -19.00
C ASP A 33 2.15 2.53 -19.37
N GLY A 34 2.71 1.74 -18.44
CA GLY A 34 4.01 1.07 -18.65
C GLY A 34 5.22 2.00 -18.55
N LYS A 35 5.06 3.28 -18.17
CA LYS A 35 6.14 4.27 -18.09
C LYS A 35 6.99 4.08 -16.82
N LYS A 36 7.83 3.04 -16.82
CA LYS A 36 8.60 2.64 -15.64
C LYS A 36 9.67 3.67 -15.25
N SER A 37 10.41 4.22 -16.21
CA SER A 37 11.44 5.23 -15.95
C SER A 37 10.88 6.50 -15.29
N THR A 38 9.68 6.92 -15.70
CA THR A 38 8.98 8.05 -15.07
C THR A 38 8.61 7.73 -13.63
N ALA A 39 8.12 6.52 -13.35
CA ALA A 39 7.76 6.10 -12.00
C ALA A 39 9.01 5.99 -11.08
N GLU A 40 10.13 5.48 -11.61
CA GLU A 40 11.43 5.47 -10.92
C GLU A 40 11.90 6.89 -10.59
N GLY A 41 11.86 7.80 -11.57
CA GLY A 41 12.23 9.20 -11.36
C GLY A 41 11.35 9.94 -10.35
N ILE A 42 10.06 9.60 -10.24
CA ILE A 42 9.17 10.13 -9.20
C ILE A 42 9.56 9.59 -7.83
N LEU A 43 9.78 8.28 -7.71
CA LEU A 43 10.11 7.66 -6.43
C LEU A 43 11.47 8.12 -5.91
N TYR A 44 12.51 8.11 -6.76
CA TYR A 44 13.84 8.57 -6.37
C TYR A 44 13.83 10.06 -6.00
N GLY A 45 13.16 10.91 -6.79
CA GLY A 45 13.01 12.31 -6.44
C GLY A 45 12.23 12.55 -5.15
N SER A 46 11.28 11.66 -4.77
CA SER A 46 10.63 11.73 -3.46
C SER A 46 11.59 11.36 -2.32
N PHE A 47 12.47 10.40 -2.54
CA PHE A 47 13.50 10.00 -1.58
C PHE A 47 14.57 11.10 -1.39
N GLU A 48 14.96 11.79 -2.46
CA GLU A 48 15.83 12.97 -2.38
C GLU A 48 15.19 14.07 -1.52
N ILE A 49 13.91 14.37 -1.75
CA ILE A 49 13.17 15.36 -0.94
C ILE A 49 13.15 14.97 0.54
N ILE A 50 12.94 13.68 0.86
CA ILE A 50 12.96 13.21 2.26
C ILE A 50 14.34 13.43 2.86
N LYS A 51 15.41 13.05 2.17
CA LYS A 51 16.78 13.23 2.62
C LYS A 51 17.12 14.69 2.85
N ASP A 52 16.77 15.59 1.91
CA ASP A 52 17.14 16.99 1.95
C ASP A 52 16.33 17.80 2.97
N ARG A 53 15.01 17.61 3.01
CA ARG A 53 14.12 18.41 3.88
C ARG A 53 14.01 17.86 5.29
N PHE A 54 13.95 16.54 5.46
CA PHE A 54 13.72 15.89 6.75
C PHE A 54 14.98 15.31 7.35
N LYS A 55 16.08 15.18 6.57
CA LYS A 55 17.39 14.64 7.00
C LYS A 55 17.30 13.23 7.60
N GLU A 56 16.32 12.47 7.17
CA GLU A 56 16.10 11.07 7.56
C GLU A 56 16.51 10.13 6.42
N ASP A 57 16.83 8.88 6.74
CA ASP A 57 17.05 7.86 5.72
C ASP A 57 15.74 7.56 4.98
N PRO A 58 15.65 7.86 3.67
CA PRO A 58 14.43 7.71 2.90
C PRO A 58 13.93 6.25 2.85
N LEU A 59 14.84 5.27 2.89
CA LEU A 59 14.47 3.86 2.87
C LEU A 59 13.81 3.42 4.19
N GLU A 60 14.33 3.90 5.33
CA GLU A 60 13.73 3.64 6.64
C GLU A 60 12.35 4.29 6.76
N VAL A 61 12.23 5.57 6.34
CA VAL A 61 10.94 6.28 6.31
C VAL A 61 9.93 5.54 5.44
N PHE A 62 10.32 5.10 4.24
CA PHE A 62 9.46 4.33 3.35
C PHE A 62 9.00 3.01 3.98
N ARG A 63 9.91 2.24 4.58
CA ARG A 63 9.56 0.98 5.24
C ARG A 63 8.63 1.20 6.42
N LYS A 64 8.92 2.18 7.27
CA LYS A 64 8.09 2.56 8.42
C LYS A 64 6.70 3.02 7.97
N ALA A 65 6.61 3.88 6.94
CA ALA A 65 5.35 4.31 6.35
C ALA A 65 4.53 3.12 5.84
N LEU A 66 5.16 2.22 5.09
CA LEU A 66 4.50 1.03 4.57
C LEU A 66 4.00 0.12 5.71
N ASP A 67 4.80 -0.11 6.75
CA ASP A 67 4.41 -0.93 7.91
C ASP A 67 3.23 -0.33 8.67
N ASN A 68 3.19 0.98 8.83
CA ASN A 68 2.10 1.69 9.47
C ASN A 68 0.79 1.63 8.69
N VAL A 69 0.85 1.53 7.35
CA VAL A 69 -0.32 1.51 6.47
C VAL A 69 -0.86 0.10 6.19
N LYS A 70 -0.05 -0.95 6.38
CA LYS A 70 -0.48 -2.34 6.15
C LYS A 70 -1.67 -2.73 7.02
N PRO A 71 -2.84 -3.12 6.47
CA PRO A 71 -3.98 -3.56 7.26
C PRO A 71 -3.79 -5.00 7.75
N LYS A 72 -4.25 -5.30 8.96
CA LYS A 72 -4.32 -6.67 9.50
C LYS A 72 -5.62 -7.35 9.12
N LEU A 73 -6.71 -6.60 9.07
CA LEU A 73 -8.06 -7.05 8.78
C LEU A 73 -8.62 -6.33 7.55
N GLU A 74 -9.46 -7.00 6.78
CA GLU A 74 -10.29 -6.41 5.74
C GLU A 74 -11.72 -6.97 5.89
N VAL A 75 -12.69 -6.29 5.29
CA VAL A 75 -14.08 -6.74 5.26
C VAL A 75 -14.39 -7.29 3.89
N LYS A 76 -14.96 -8.49 3.84
CA LYS A 76 -15.44 -9.11 2.59
C LYS A 76 -16.94 -9.36 2.69
N SER A 77 -17.66 -9.05 1.61
CA SER A 77 -19.07 -9.37 1.52
C SER A 77 -19.27 -10.87 1.26
N ARG A 78 -20.18 -11.48 2.02
CA ARG A 78 -20.64 -12.86 1.84
C ARG A 78 -22.16 -12.93 1.83
N ARG A 79 -22.70 -13.65 0.87
CA ARG A 79 -24.14 -13.89 0.79
C ARG A 79 -24.51 -15.17 1.50
N VAL A 80 -25.40 -15.07 2.50
CA VAL A 80 -25.91 -16.21 3.28
C VAL A 80 -27.42 -16.08 3.36
N GLY A 81 -28.15 -17.10 2.92
CA GLY A 81 -29.62 -17.12 3.00
C GLY A 81 -30.33 -15.95 2.29
N GLY A 82 -29.72 -15.40 1.22
CA GLY A 82 -30.28 -14.25 0.49
C GLY A 82 -29.83 -12.88 1.01
N ALA A 83 -29.33 -12.76 2.23
CA ALA A 83 -28.77 -11.53 2.79
C ALA A 83 -27.26 -11.45 2.55
N THR A 84 -26.76 -10.21 2.37
CA THR A 84 -25.32 -9.96 2.21
C THR A 84 -24.73 -9.42 3.51
N TYR A 85 -23.79 -10.15 4.06
CA TYR A 85 -23.09 -9.80 5.29
C TYR A 85 -21.67 -9.32 4.99
N GLN A 86 -21.21 -8.34 5.75
CA GLN A 86 -19.83 -7.86 5.72
C GLN A 86 -19.01 -8.66 6.75
N VAL A 87 -18.18 -9.58 6.29
CA VAL A 87 -17.44 -10.51 7.15
C VAL A 87 -16.01 -10.04 7.32
N PRO A 88 -15.51 -9.80 8.56
CA PRO A 88 -14.11 -9.47 8.79
C PRO A 88 -13.22 -10.69 8.56
N VAL A 89 -12.17 -10.49 7.75
CA VAL A 89 -11.22 -11.54 7.38
C VAL A 89 -9.80 -11.05 7.58
N GLU A 90 -8.95 -11.93 8.08
CA GLU A 90 -7.52 -11.64 8.21
C GLU A 90 -6.86 -11.53 6.82
N VAL A 91 -6.04 -10.50 6.62
CA VAL A 91 -5.36 -10.24 5.35
C VAL A 91 -4.06 -11.04 5.28
N ARG A 92 -3.84 -11.78 4.20
CA ARG A 92 -2.59 -12.51 3.97
C ARG A 92 -1.40 -11.55 3.86
N PRO A 93 -0.17 -11.91 4.31
CA PRO A 93 0.99 -11.02 4.33
C PRO A 93 1.30 -10.35 2.99
N GLU A 94 1.25 -11.10 1.88
CA GLU A 94 1.48 -10.54 0.53
C GLU A 94 0.44 -9.48 0.16
N ARG A 95 -0.83 -9.71 0.53
CA ARG A 95 -1.93 -8.77 0.27
C ARG A 95 -1.85 -7.53 1.17
N ARG A 96 -1.38 -7.66 2.42
CA ARG A 96 -1.13 -6.50 3.31
C ARG A 96 -0.20 -5.51 2.64
N VAL A 97 0.92 -6.00 2.11
CA VAL A 97 1.91 -5.19 1.38
C VAL A 97 1.28 -4.52 0.15
N ALA A 98 0.53 -5.28 -0.66
CA ALA A 98 -0.11 -4.76 -1.86
C ALA A 98 -1.15 -3.68 -1.55
N LEU A 99 -1.95 -3.85 -0.49
CA LEU A 99 -2.92 -2.85 -0.04
C LEU A 99 -2.23 -1.59 0.49
N GLY A 100 -1.20 -1.74 1.31
CA GLY A 100 -0.41 -0.61 1.82
C GLY A 100 0.20 0.23 0.70
N MET A 101 0.83 -0.40 -0.29
CA MET A 101 1.37 0.29 -1.46
C MET A 101 0.28 1.01 -2.27
N ARG A 102 -0.84 0.35 -2.51
CA ARG A 102 -1.97 0.93 -3.24
C ARG A 102 -2.53 2.17 -2.53
N TRP A 103 -2.70 2.12 -1.22
CA TRP A 103 -3.23 3.25 -0.45
C TRP A 103 -2.24 4.41 -0.42
N LEU A 104 -0.95 4.15 -0.20
CA LEU A 104 0.08 5.20 -0.28
C LEU A 104 0.05 5.91 -1.63
N VAL A 105 -0.01 5.18 -2.74
CA VAL A 105 -0.10 5.77 -4.09
C VAL A 105 -1.42 6.54 -4.28
N GLN A 106 -2.53 5.97 -3.85
CA GLN A 106 -3.85 6.58 -4.00
C GLN A 106 -3.94 7.91 -3.26
N PHE A 107 -3.51 7.94 -2.00
CA PHE A 107 -3.60 9.15 -1.17
C PHE A 107 -2.53 10.18 -1.53
N SER A 108 -1.33 9.76 -1.98
CA SER A 108 -0.37 10.69 -2.57
C SER A 108 -0.95 11.43 -3.77
N ARG A 109 -1.66 10.74 -4.67
CA ARG A 109 -2.30 11.37 -5.84
C ARG A 109 -3.39 12.37 -5.47
N ALA A 110 -4.06 12.16 -4.34
CA ALA A 110 -5.13 13.03 -3.85
C ALA A 110 -4.62 14.28 -3.09
N ARG A 111 -3.31 14.39 -2.84
CA ARG A 111 -2.70 15.53 -2.16
C ARG A 111 -2.65 16.79 -3.04
N GLY A 112 -2.54 17.94 -2.40
CA GLY A 112 -2.57 19.26 -3.06
C GLY A 112 -1.20 19.81 -3.49
N GLU A 113 -0.08 19.15 -3.17
CA GLU A 113 1.25 19.61 -3.56
C GLU A 113 1.40 19.65 -5.09
N LYS A 114 2.32 20.45 -5.58
CA LYS A 114 2.47 20.74 -7.02
C LYS A 114 2.90 19.51 -7.83
N THR A 115 3.94 18.82 -7.38
CA THR A 115 4.53 17.69 -8.11
C THR A 115 4.24 16.36 -7.42
N MET A 116 4.18 15.25 -8.20
CA MET A 116 3.97 13.91 -7.64
C MET A 116 5.13 13.49 -6.72
N ARG A 117 6.35 13.98 -6.95
CA ARG A 117 7.51 13.75 -6.08
C ARG A 117 7.28 14.33 -4.68
N GLU A 118 6.79 15.56 -4.60
CA GLU A 118 6.47 16.24 -3.33
C GLU A 118 5.29 15.56 -2.61
N ARG A 119 4.22 15.23 -3.34
CA ARG A 119 3.04 14.53 -2.82
C ARG A 119 3.43 13.19 -2.18
N LEU A 120 4.28 12.43 -2.87
CA LEU A 120 4.71 11.13 -2.40
C LEU A 120 5.63 11.23 -1.18
N ALA A 121 6.59 12.18 -1.20
CA ALA A 121 7.45 12.44 -0.05
C ALA A 121 6.66 12.85 1.19
N ALA A 122 5.70 13.76 1.04
CA ALA A 122 4.85 14.21 2.14
C ALA A 122 3.98 13.08 2.69
N GLU A 123 3.40 12.22 1.83
CA GLU A 123 2.60 11.08 2.30
C GLU A 123 3.47 10.05 3.03
N PHE A 124 4.71 9.78 2.59
CA PHE A 124 5.62 8.88 3.29
C PHE A 124 5.96 9.38 4.68
N VAL A 125 6.30 10.66 4.82
CA VAL A 125 6.64 11.27 6.12
C VAL A 125 5.42 11.27 7.06
N ASP A 126 4.25 11.67 6.56
CA ASP A 126 3.02 11.64 7.36
C ASP A 126 2.65 10.21 7.78
N ALA A 127 2.74 9.23 6.87
CA ALA A 127 2.45 7.84 7.18
C ALA A 127 3.47 7.23 8.16
N ALA A 128 4.75 7.60 8.08
CA ALA A 128 5.77 7.21 9.05
C ALA A 128 5.47 7.77 10.46
N ALA A 129 4.87 8.97 10.53
CA ALA A 129 4.40 9.60 11.76
C ALA A 129 2.98 9.21 12.18
N LEU A 130 2.41 8.13 11.60
CA LEU A 130 1.03 7.66 11.86
C LEU A 130 -0.05 8.70 11.53
N ARG A 131 0.19 9.54 10.54
CA ARG A 131 -0.72 10.55 10.02
C ARG A 131 -0.99 10.32 8.54
N GLY A 132 -1.83 11.16 7.93
CA GLY A 132 -2.10 11.13 6.50
C GLY A 132 -3.28 10.25 6.10
N GLY A 133 -3.65 10.34 4.83
CA GLY A 133 -4.83 9.69 4.27
C GLY A 133 -4.73 8.17 4.21
N ALA A 134 -3.54 7.64 3.94
CA ALA A 134 -3.31 6.21 3.87
C ALA A 134 -3.46 5.52 5.23
N VAL A 135 -2.97 6.14 6.31
CA VAL A 135 -3.15 5.63 7.68
C VAL A 135 -4.62 5.70 8.08
N LYS A 136 -5.28 6.83 7.81
CA LYS A 136 -6.72 6.96 8.07
C LYS A 136 -7.52 5.86 7.36
N LYS A 137 -7.20 5.55 6.11
CA LYS A 137 -7.86 4.46 5.37
C LYS A 137 -7.68 3.10 6.03
N LYS A 138 -6.48 2.80 6.55
CA LYS A 138 -6.23 1.58 7.33
C LYS A 138 -7.12 1.55 8.57
N ASP A 139 -7.16 2.64 9.34
CA ASP A 139 -7.93 2.73 10.58
C ASP A 139 -9.44 2.62 10.31
N ASP A 140 -9.94 3.25 9.25
CA ASP A 140 -11.34 3.10 8.83
C ASP A 140 -11.66 1.65 8.43
N THR A 141 -10.73 0.97 7.75
CA THR A 141 -10.90 -0.45 7.38
C THR A 141 -10.95 -1.35 8.63
N HIS A 142 -10.06 -1.09 9.61
CA HIS A 142 -10.09 -1.82 10.89
C HIS A 142 -11.35 -1.53 11.69
N ARG A 143 -11.79 -0.27 11.75
CA ARG A 143 -13.04 0.12 12.42
C ARG A 143 -14.26 -0.57 11.79
N MET A 144 -14.31 -0.66 10.46
CA MET A 144 -15.36 -1.43 9.77
C MET A 144 -15.30 -2.91 10.12
N ALA A 145 -14.11 -3.50 10.22
CA ALA A 145 -13.93 -4.89 10.60
C ALA A 145 -14.39 -5.13 12.05
N ASP A 146 -14.06 -4.23 12.97
CA ASP A 146 -14.48 -4.32 14.37
C ASP A 146 -16.00 -4.17 14.53
N ALA A 147 -16.61 -3.22 13.81
CA ALA A 147 -18.07 -3.04 13.80
C ALA A 147 -18.83 -4.29 13.31
N ASN A 148 -18.22 -5.05 12.40
CA ASN A 148 -18.79 -6.28 11.84
C ASN A 148 -18.29 -7.57 12.53
N LYS A 149 -17.63 -7.45 13.68
CA LYS A 149 -17.03 -8.59 14.41
C LYS A 149 -18.05 -9.69 14.75
N ALA A 150 -19.31 -9.34 14.97
CA ALA A 150 -20.39 -10.30 15.23
C ALA A 150 -20.59 -11.30 14.08
N PHE A 151 -20.26 -10.93 12.84
CA PHE A 151 -20.37 -11.78 11.64
C PHE A 151 -19.11 -12.60 11.35
N ALA A 152 -18.11 -12.58 12.22
CA ALA A 152 -16.86 -13.32 12.02
C ALA A 152 -17.04 -14.84 11.89
N HIS A 153 -18.09 -15.39 12.50
CA HIS A 153 -18.44 -16.81 12.40
C HIS A 153 -18.90 -17.23 10.99
N TYR A 154 -19.25 -16.30 10.12
CA TYR A 154 -19.59 -16.57 8.71
C TYR A 154 -18.36 -16.65 7.79
N ARG A 155 -17.13 -16.52 8.31
CA ARG A 155 -15.93 -16.67 7.46
C ARG A 155 -15.75 -18.13 7.05
N TRP A 156 -15.17 -18.35 5.87
CA TRP A 156 -14.83 -19.65 5.29
C TRP A 156 -13.34 -19.91 5.26
#